data_0ca1cab556702bb09ca8e49b67fbe0c1
#
_entry.id   0ca1cab556702bb09ca8e49b67fbe0c1
#
_cell.length_a   1.000
_cell.length_b   1.000
_cell.length_c   1.000
_cell.angle_alpha   90.00
_cell.angle_beta   90.00
_cell.angle_gamma   90.00
#
_symmetry.space_group_name_H-M   'P 1'
#
loop_
_entity.id
_entity.type
_entity.pdbx_description
1 polymer ?
#
loop_
_entity_poly.entity_id
_entity_poly.type
_entity_poly.pdbx_seq_one_letter_code
_entity_poly.pdbx_strand_id
1 'polypeptide(L)'
;NLEYTVMSKRKLQQLVEDDLVSGWDDPRMPTISGLRRRGYTAASIRDFSDRIGISKVDSMTDMKILEDAVRDDLNTVAPRTMGVIDPIRVIIEN
;
A
#
# COMPACT_ATOMS: atom_id res chain seq x y z
N ASN A 1 -3.36 14.22 -7.08
CA ASN A 1 -2.05 13.62 -6.79
C ASN A 1 -1.97 13.20 -5.33
N LEU A 2 -1.25 12.10 -5.04
CA LEU A 2 -0.95 11.67 -3.67
C LEU A 2 0.30 12.40 -3.17
N GLU A 3 0.28 12.86 -1.91
CA GLU A 3 1.44 13.44 -1.26
C GLU A 3 2.58 12.40 -1.13
N TYR A 4 3.82 12.88 -1.15
CA TYR A 4 5.03 12.07 -1.05
C TYR A 4 5.15 10.93 -2.07
N THR A 5 4.35 10.95 -3.13
CA THR A 5 4.29 9.87 -4.12
C THR A 5 4.51 10.41 -5.52
N VAL A 6 5.46 9.83 -6.24
CA VAL A 6 5.73 10.17 -7.64
C VAL A 6 4.66 9.51 -8.52
N MET A 7 3.76 10.33 -9.09
CA MET A 7 2.68 9.88 -9.99
C MET A 7 3.01 10.04 -11.48
N SER A 8 4.26 10.37 -11.81
CA SER A 8 4.70 10.56 -13.20
C SER A 8 5.01 9.22 -13.87
N LYS A 9 4.22 8.84 -14.88
CA LYS A 9 4.45 7.61 -15.65
C LYS A 9 5.88 7.54 -16.21
N ARG A 10 6.41 8.66 -16.75
CA ARG A 10 7.77 8.70 -17.31
C ARG A 10 8.84 8.35 -16.28
N LYS A 11 8.73 8.92 -15.06
CA LYS A 11 9.68 8.62 -13.97
C LYS A 11 9.56 7.20 -13.48
N LEU A 12 8.35 6.67 -13.38
CA LEU A 12 8.12 5.28 -12.99
C LEU A 12 8.62 4.30 -14.05
N GLN A 13 8.45 4.63 -15.33
CA GLN A 13 8.97 3.84 -16.43
C GLN A 13 10.50 3.78 -16.39
N GLN A 14 11.16 4.90 -16.11
CA GLN A 14 12.62 4.94 -15.95
C GLN A 14 13.10 4.00 -14.86
N LEU A 15 12.40 3.92 -13.71
CA LEU A 15 12.77 2.97 -12.63
C LEU A 15 12.73 1.51 -13.09
N VAL A 16 11.81 1.18 -13.99
CA VAL A 16 11.71 -0.18 -14.57
C VAL A 16 12.81 -0.41 -15.62
N GLU A 17 13.06 0.56 -16.47
CA GLU A 17 14.08 0.47 -17.54
C GLU A 17 15.51 0.41 -16.99
N ASP A 18 15.76 1.11 -15.87
CA ASP A 18 17.06 1.12 -15.16
C ASP A 18 17.21 -0.06 -14.17
N ASP A 19 16.29 -1.05 -14.18
CA ASP A 19 16.29 -2.21 -13.28
C ASP A 19 16.36 -1.87 -11.78
N LEU A 20 15.89 -0.69 -11.38
CA LEU A 20 15.84 -0.25 -9.98
C LEU A 20 14.67 -0.88 -9.21
N VAL A 21 13.68 -1.38 -9.93
CA VAL A 21 12.53 -2.12 -9.42
C VAL A 21 12.30 -3.38 -10.26
N SER A 22 11.67 -4.40 -9.70
CA SER A 22 11.45 -5.69 -10.36
C SER A 22 10.43 -5.65 -11.53
N GLY A 23 9.73 -4.54 -11.68
CA GLY A 23 8.73 -4.32 -12.73
C GLY A 23 7.61 -3.40 -12.25
N TRP A 24 6.57 -3.27 -13.06
CA TRP A 24 5.41 -2.42 -12.78
C TRP A 24 4.57 -2.89 -11.59
N ASP A 25 4.72 -4.15 -11.19
CA ASP A 25 4.05 -4.76 -10.05
C ASP A 25 4.92 -4.80 -8.79
N ASP A 26 6.10 -4.20 -8.82
CA ASP A 26 6.95 -4.09 -7.62
C ASP A 26 6.17 -3.41 -6.49
N PRO A 27 6.19 -3.97 -5.25
CA PRO A 27 5.47 -3.39 -4.11
C PRO A 27 5.85 -1.95 -3.77
N ARG A 28 7.00 -1.48 -4.24
CA ARG A 28 7.45 -0.09 -4.07
C ARG A 28 6.82 0.88 -5.08
N MET A 29 6.22 0.34 -6.15
CA MET A 29 5.61 1.13 -7.21
C MET A 29 4.19 1.56 -6.83
N PRO A 30 3.80 2.84 -7.08
CA PRO A 30 2.46 3.35 -6.83
C PRO A 30 1.49 2.97 -7.96
N THR A 31 1.53 1.72 -8.39
CA THR A 31 0.63 1.14 -9.38
C THR A 31 -0.42 0.28 -8.70
N ILE A 32 -1.55 0.06 -9.35
CA ILE A 32 -2.58 -0.86 -8.85
C ILE A 32 -2.00 -2.26 -8.60
N SER A 33 -1.13 -2.72 -9.52
CA SER A 33 -0.45 -4.02 -9.37
C SER A 33 0.52 -4.04 -8.20
N GLY A 34 1.28 -2.96 -7.99
CA GLY A 34 2.19 -2.81 -6.86
C GLY A 34 1.45 -2.74 -5.53
N LEU A 35 0.38 -1.96 -5.45
CA LEU A 35 -0.48 -1.87 -4.26
C LEU A 35 -1.12 -3.24 -3.95
N ARG A 36 -1.59 -3.96 -4.95
CA ARG A 36 -2.13 -5.32 -4.79
C ARG A 36 -1.10 -6.28 -4.20
N ARG A 37 0.14 -6.26 -4.68
CA ARG A 37 1.24 -7.08 -4.11
C ARG A 37 1.59 -6.68 -2.69
N ARG A 38 1.44 -5.43 -2.32
CA ARG A 38 1.60 -4.95 -0.94
C ARG A 38 0.50 -5.41 0.00
N GLY A 39 -0.61 -5.96 -0.51
CA GLY A 39 -1.74 -6.42 0.28
C GLY A 39 -2.92 -5.46 0.34
N TYR A 40 -2.93 -4.41 -0.47
CA TYR A 40 -4.08 -3.52 -0.62
C TYR A 40 -5.20 -4.27 -1.34
N THR A 41 -6.40 -4.23 -0.78
CA THR A 41 -7.57 -4.87 -1.37
C THR A 41 -8.23 -3.98 -2.40
N ALA A 42 -9.01 -4.57 -3.31
CA ALA A 42 -9.82 -3.79 -4.24
C ALA A 42 -10.89 -2.96 -3.52
N ALA A 43 -11.41 -3.46 -2.39
CA ALA A 43 -12.38 -2.76 -1.57
C ALA A 43 -11.79 -1.49 -0.96
N SER A 44 -10.60 -1.57 -0.37
CA SER A 44 -9.92 -0.41 0.22
C SER A 44 -9.59 0.68 -0.81
N ILE A 45 -9.20 0.30 -2.03
CA ILE A 45 -8.91 1.28 -3.10
C ILE A 45 -10.20 1.96 -3.60
N ARG A 46 -11.32 1.22 -3.67
CA ARG A 46 -12.61 1.83 -4.00
C ARG A 46 -13.08 2.79 -2.91
N ASP A 47 -13.02 2.37 -1.64
CA ASP A 47 -13.35 3.21 -0.51
C ASP A 47 -12.52 4.50 -0.48
N PHE A 48 -11.19 4.38 -0.71
CA PHE A 48 -10.33 5.55 -0.87
C PHE A 48 -10.82 6.46 -2.00
N SER A 49 -11.18 5.91 -3.16
CA SER A 49 -11.68 6.71 -4.29
C SER A 49 -12.99 7.42 -3.97
N ASP A 50 -13.87 6.79 -3.21
CA ASP A 50 -15.12 7.38 -2.76
C ASP A 50 -14.89 8.50 -1.73
N ARG A 51 -13.95 8.31 -0.81
CA ARG A 51 -13.57 9.32 0.20
C ARG A 51 -13.01 10.60 -0.42
N ILE A 52 -12.17 10.49 -1.46
CA ILE A 52 -11.60 11.65 -2.14
C ILE A 52 -12.56 12.30 -3.14
N GLY A 53 -13.52 11.54 -3.64
CA GLY A 53 -14.50 12.00 -4.62
C GLY A 53 -13.89 12.36 -5.98
N ILE A 54 -14.72 12.96 -6.84
CA ILE A 54 -14.34 13.43 -8.18
C ILE A 54 -14.25 14.94 -8.18
N SER A 55 -13.11 15.49 -8.59
CA SER A 55 -12.88 16.91 -8.74
C SER A 55 -12.29 17.23 -10.11
N LYS A 56 -12.70 18.37 -10.68
CA LYS A 56 -12.10 18.93 -11.90
C LYS A 56 -10.85 19.77 -11.59
N VAL A 57 -10.61 20.05 -10.32
CA VAL A 57 -9.44 20.80 -9.87
C VAL A 57 -8.35 19.83 -9.46
N ASP A 58 -7.14 20.10 -9.92
CA ASP A 58 -5.97 19.33 -9.50
C ASP A 58 -5.71 19.59 -8.01
N SER A 59 -5.71 18.55 -7.22
CA SER A 59 -5.53 18.61 -5.77
C SER A 59 -4.52 17.60 -5.28
N MET A 60 -3.88 17.94 -4.16
CA MET A 60 -3.04 17.00 -3.41
C MET A 60 -3.90 16.27 -2.39
N THR A 61 -3.74 14.97 -2.33
CA THR A 61 -4.45 14.09 -1.39
C THR A 61 -3.44 13.54 -0.40
N ASP A 62 -3.73 13.66 0.88
CA ASP A 62 -2.90 13.09 1.95
C ASP A 62 -2.85 11.56 1.82
N MET A 63 -1.65 11.00 1.85
CA MET A 63 -1.41 9.55 1.81
C MET A 63 -2.12 8.82 2.96
N LYS A 64 -2.30 9.49 4.08
CA LYS A 64 -3.00 8.94 5.24
C LYS A 64 -4.43 8.50 4.95
N ILE A 65 -5.14 9.21 4.06
CA ILE A 65 -6.51 8.84 3.68
C ILE A 65 -6.53 7.46 3.00
N LEU A 66 -5.53 7.19 2.15
CA LEU A 66 -5.38 5.86 1.55
C LEU A 66 -5.02 4.81 2.60
N GLU A 67 -4.08 5.12 3.49
CA GLU A 67 -3.67 4.20 4.56
C GLU A 67 -4.81 3.89 5.53
N ASP A 68 -5.64 4.88 5.88
CA ASP A 68 -6.81 4.69 6.73
C ASP A 68 -7.85 3.80 6.05
N ALA A 69 -8.14 4.00 4.76
CA ALA A 69 -9.04 3.14 4.00
C ALA A 69 -8.57 1.66 3.98
N VAL A 70 -7.26 1.45 3.79
CA VAL A 70 -6.65 0.11 3.84
C VAL A 70 -6.73 -0.49 5.23
N ARG A 71 -6.45 0.30 6.27
CA ARG A 71 -6.52 -0.15 7.66
C ARG A 71 -7.93 -0.56 8.05
N ASP A 72 -8.93 0.24 7.69
CA ASP A 72 -10.34 -0.04 8.00
C ASP A 72 -10.79 -1.37 7.37
N ASP A 73 -10.46 -1.59 6.10
CA ASP A 73 -10.79 -2.83 5.40
C ASP A 73 -10.04 -4.04 5.98
N LEU A 74 -8.73 -3.94 6.14
CA LEU A 74 -7.90 -5.04 6.66
C LEU A 74 -8.23 -5.38 8.11
N ASN A 75 -8.66 -4.43 8.94
CA ASN A 75 -9.12 -4.70 10.30
C ASN A 75 -10.33 -5.66 10.33
N THR A 76 -11.10 -5.68 9.26
CA THR A 76 -12.29 -6.54 9.14
C THR A 76 -11.95 -7.91 8.55
N VAL A 77 -11.08 -7.96 7.53
CA VAL A 77 -10.90 -9.18 6.71
C VAL A 77 -9.56 -9.88 6.93
N ALA A 78 -8.53 -9.18 7.44
CA ALA A 78 -7.22 -9.79 7.58
C ALA A 78 -7.12 -10.70 8.82
N PRO A 79 -6.50 -11.88 8.71
CA PRO A 79 -6.18 -12.70 9.86
C PRO A 79 -5.15 -11.98 10.74
N ARG A 80 -5.34 -12.09 12.06
CA ARG A 80 -4.41 -11.50 13.04
C ARG A 80 -3.51 -12.59 13.59
N THR A 81 -2.21 -12.36 13.51
CA THR A 81 -1.20 -13.29 14.01
C THR A 81 -0.26 -12.56 14.96
N MET A 82 0.05 -13.19 16.08
CA MET A 82 1.08 -12.68 16.97
C MET A 82 2.45 -13.11 16.44
N GLY A 83 3.38 -12.17 16.33
CA GLY A 83 4.77 -12.43 15.99
C GLY A 83 5.69 -11.95 17.10
N VAL A 84 6.72 -12.71 17.42
CA VAL A 84 7.79 -12.32 18.35
C VAL A 84 9.10 -12.32 17.60
N ILE A 85 9.77 -11.16 17.57
CA ILE A 85 11.09 -10.98 16.95
C ILE A 85 12.13 -11.33 18.01
N ASP A 86 13.11 -12.16 17.66
CA ASP A 86 14.17 -12.67 18.56
C ASP A 86 13.62 -13.35 19.82
N PRO A 87 12.83 -14.44 19.67
CA PRO A 87 12.18 -15.07 20.83
C PRO A 87 13.18 -15.79 21.73
N ILE A 88 12.96 -15.69 23.03
CA ILE A 88 13.67 -16.51 24.01
C ILE A 88 12.93 -17.83 24.15
N ARG A 89 13.67 -18.94 24.05
CA ARG A 89 13.12 -20.28 24.29
C ARG A 89 12.90 -20.47 25.81
N VAL A 90 11.65 -20.65 26.21
CA VAL A 90 11.30 -21.01 27.59
C VAL A 90 10.91 -22.49 27.64
N ILE A 91 11.54 -23.26 28.53
CA ILE A 91 11.23 -24.65 28.80
C ILE A 91 10.66 -24.71 30.20
N ILE A 92 9.45 -25.25 30.32
CA ILE A 92 8.82 -25.51 31.62
C ILE A 92 9.10 -26.96 31.97
N GLU A 93 9.84 -27.18 33.03
CA GLU A 93 10.11 -28.52 33.59
C GLU A 93 9.18 -28.76 34.78
N ASN A 94 8.43 -29.87 34.74
CA ASN A 94 7.55 -30.30 35.84
C ASN A 94 8.22 -31.36 36.69
#